data_3c9c68a0c30f672a4106f26ab9766102
#
_entry.id   3c9c68a0c30f672a4106f26ab9766102
#
_cell.length_a   1.000
_cell.length_b   1.000
_cell.length_c   1.000
_cell.angle_alpha   90.00
_cell.angle_beta   90.00
_cell.angle_gamma   90.00
#
_symmetry.space_group_name_H-M   'P 1'
#
loop_
_entity.id
_entity.type
_entity.pdbx_description
1 polymer ?
#
loop_
_entity_poly.entity_id
_entity_poly.type
_entity_poly.pdbx_seq_one_letter_code
_entity_poly.pdbx_strand_id
1 'polypeptide(L)'
;MKVTKTVTFEVDDKIAESIIKLNNKGFETAMCCSGHPDEEEIIPCVMFNRFVSCRIEYIPFSWVVDKNYKELVIRRFFTDEEKEIFTKEQLVDIAARELDNWVDTLPKFKNPYQNIIEMEVI
;
A
#
# COMPACT_ATOMS: atom_id res chain seq x y z
N MET A 1 15.51 -25.15 -8.07
CA MET A 1 15.27 -24.88 -6.64
C MET A 1 14.87 -23.46 -6.42
N LYS A 2 13.84 -23.25 -5.63
CA LYS A 2 13.35 -21.90 -5.31
C LYS A 2 14.10 -21.36 -4.08
N VAL A 3 14.58 -20.13 -4.17
CA VAL A 3 15.25 -19.45 -3.05
C VAL A 3 14.41 -18.25 -2.63
N THR A 4 14.11 -18.17 -1.34
CA THR A 4 13.45 -17.01 -0.75
C THR A 4 14.39 -16.26 0.18
N LYS A 5 14.20 -14.95 0.26
CA LYS A 5 14.97 -14.09 1.16
C LYS A 5 14.05 -13.53 2.22
N THR A 6 14.61 -13.28 3.40
CA THR A 6 13.91 -12.48 4.41
C THR A 6 14.18 -11.01 4.11
N VAL A 7 13.10 -10.25 3.96
CA VAL A 7 13.15 -8.81 3.72
C VAL A 7 12.54 -8.10 4.91
N THR A 8 13.27 -7.12 5.45
CA THR A 8 12.79 -6.30 6.56
C THR A 8 12.57 -4.89 6.09
N PHE A 9 11.41 -4.31 6.42
CA PHE A 9 11.15 -2.90 6.13
C PHE A 9 10.22 -2.30 7.21
N GLU A 10 10.31 -0.98 7.33
CA GLU A 10 9.45 -0.24 8.23
C GLU A 10 8.09 0.00 7.59
N VAL A 11 7.04 -0.08 8.38
CA VAL A 11 5.68 0.19 7.94
C VAL A 11 5.02 1.17 8.90
N ASP A 12 4.33 2.16 8.34
CA ASP A 12 3.59 3.13 9.13
C ASP A 12 2.43 2.47 9.87
N ASP A 13 2.26 2.84 11.14
CA ASP A 13 1.23 2.32 12.02
C ASP A 13 -0.17 2.37 11.38
N LYS A 14 -0.50 3.46 10.71
CA LYS A 14 -1.83 3.69 10.14
C LYS A 14 -2.24 2.69 9.06
N ILE A 15 -1.27 2.12 8.33
CA ILE A 15 -1.56 1.16 7.24
C ILE A 15 -0.94 -0.21 7.50
N ALA A 16 -0.34 -0.43 8.67
CA ALA A 16 0.36 -1.68 8.98
C ALA A 16 -0.53 -2.91 8.78
N GLU A 17 -1.76 -2.85 9.25
CA GLU A 17 -2.69 -3.98 9.13
C GLU A 17 -2.99 -4.32 7.66
N SER A 18 -3.23 -3.32 6.83
CA SER A 18 -3.46 -3.52 5.39
C SER A 18 -2.24 -4.13 4.70
N ILE A 19 -1.04 -3.66 5.05
CA ILE A 19 0.20 -4.18 4.47
C ILE A 19 0.43 -5.63 4.89
N ILE A 20 0.17 -5.96 6.14
CA ILE A 20 0.25 -7.34 6.63
C ILE A 20 -0.73 -8.24 5.87
N LYS A 21 -1.98 -7.82 5.72
CA LYS A 21 -3.00 -8.55 4.96
C LYS A 21 -2.58 -8.78 3.51
N LEU A 22 -2.05 -7.74 2.86
CA LEU A 22 -1.57 -7.84 1.47
C LEU A 22 -0.50 -8.91 1.33
N ASN A 23 0.51 -8.88 2.18
CA ASN A 23 1.59 -9.86 2.13
C ASN A 23 1.10 -11.27 2.45
N ASN A 24 0.17 -11.42 3.39
CA ASN A 24 -0.43 -12.71 3.72
C ASN A 24 -1.26 -13.28 2.58
N LYS A 25 -1.83 -12.43 1.73
CA LYS A 25 -2.61 -12.83 0.55
C LYS A 25 -1.73 -13.11 -0.67
N GLY A 26 -0.43 -12.92 -0.59
CA GLY A 26 0.48 -13.12 -1.71
C GLY A 26 0.85 -11.86 -2.47
N PHE A 27 0.28 -10.72 -2.11
CA PHE A 27 0.57 -9.43 -2.74
C PHE A 27 1.73 -8.77 -2.02
N GLU A 28 2.95 -9.21 -2.33
CA GLU A 28 4.15 -8.70 -1.67
C GLU A 28 4.36 -7.22 -1.94
N THR A 29 4.56 -6.44 -0.87
CA THR A 29 4.86 -5.02 -0.95
C THR A 29 6.36 -4.79 -0.84
N ALA A 30 6.87 -3.79 -1.54
CA ALA A 30 8.27 -3.39 -1.47
C ALA A 30 8.46 -2.14 -0.60
N MET A 31 7.51 -1.20 -0.65
CA MET A 31 7.57 0.04 0.10
C MET A 31 6.15 0.57 0.30
N CYS A 32 5.93 1.28 1.41
CA CYS A 32 4.63 1.89 1.67
C CYS A 32 4.79 3.13 2.54
N CYS A 33 3.81 4.03 2.42
CA CYS A 33 3.72 5.25 3.21
C CYS A 33 2.25 5.61 3.40
N SER A 34 1.85 5.88 4.63
CA SER A 34 0.47 6.30 4.94
C SER A 34 0.21 7.77 4.65
N GLY A 35 1.27 8.54 4.36
CA GLY A 35 1.25 9.99 4.48
C GLY A 35 1.40 10.40 5.94
N HIS A 36 2.15 11.45 6.20
CA HIS A 36 2.38 11.93 7.57
C HIS A 36 1.74 13.29 7.76
N PRO A 37 0.96 13.51 8.84
CA PRO A 37 0.26 14.78 9.06
C PRO A 37 1.16 16.01 9.15
N ASP A 38 2.45 15.82 9.44
CA ASP A 38 3.45 16.90 9.51
C ASP A 38 4.02 17.27 8.13
N GLU A 39 3.71 16.51 7.08
CA GLU A 39 4.13 16.83 5.73
C GLU A 39 3.25 17.93 5.14
N GLU A 40 3.82 18.72 4.22
CA GLU A 40 3.07 19.76 3.52
C GLU A 40 1.94 19.16 2.69
N GLU A 41 2.22 18.05 2.03
CA GLU A 41 1.24 17.35 1.20
C GLU A 41 1.14 15.87 1.61
N ILE A 42 -0.08 15.39 1.81
CA ILE A 42 -0.34 14.02 2.20
C ILE A 42 -0.55 13.18 0.94
N ILE A 43 0.41 12.30 0.63
CA ILE A 43 0.34 11.42 -0.55
C ILE A 43 0.65 9.98 -0.13
N PRO A 44 -0.33 9.25 0.40
CA PRO A 44 -0.14 7.83 0.72
C PRO A 44 0.24 7.04 -0.52
N CYS A 45 1.09 6.04 -0.37
CA CYS A 45 1.50 5.20 -1.49
C CYS A 45 1.82 3.78 -1.03
N VAL A 46 1.65 2.83 -1.96
CA VAL A 46 2.08 1.45 -1.80
C VAL A 46 2.77 1.01 -3.08
N MET A 47 3.97 0.49 -2.95
CA MET A 47 4.72 -0.12 -4.05
C MET A 47 4.69 -1.62 -3.90
N PHE A 48 4.36 -2.33 -4.96
CA PHE A 48 4.30 -3.78 -4.99
C PHE A 48 5.52 -4.36 -5.69
N ASN A 49 5.85 -5.61 -5.37
CA ASN A 49 6.85 -6.35 -6.10
C ASN A 49 6.36 -6.61 -7.53
N ARG A 50 7.28 -6.67 -8.50
CA ARG A 50 6.96 -6.76 -9.94
C ARG A 50 6.08 -7.95 -10.34
N PHE A 51 6.09 -9.04 -9.58
CA PHE A 51 5.27 -10.21 -9.89
C PHE A 51 3.83 -10.10 -9.43
N VAL A 52 3.50 -9.03 -8.71
CA VAL A 52 2.16 -8.83 -8.13
C VAL A 52 1.22 -8.13 -9.10
N SER A 53 1.75 -7.22 -9.94
CA SER A 53 0.92 -6.36 -10.80
C SER A 53 -0.05 -7.14 -11.68
N CYS A 54 0.35 -8.32 -12.19
CA CYS A 54 -0.50 -9.14 -13.04
C CYS A 54 -1.68 -9.79 -12.29
N ARG A 55 -1.69 -9.76 -10.96
CA ARG A 55 -2.74 -10.32 -10.11
C ARG A 55 -3.71 -9.28 -9.58
N ILE A 56 -3.46 -8.01 -9.86
CA ILE A 56 -4.33 -6.91 -9.41
C ILE A 56 -5.13 -6.42 -10.62
N GLU A 57 -6.44 -6.64 -10.58
CA GLU A 57 -7.36 -6.25 -11.65
C GLU A 57 -7.87 -4.83 -11.46
N TYR A 58 -7.97 -4.37 -10.22
CA TYR A 58 -8.42 -3.03 -9.88
C TYR A 58 -7.73 -2.55 -8.61
N ILE A 59 -7.63 -1.24 -8.48
CA ILE A 59 -6.97 -0.57 -7.36
C ILE A 59 -8.03 0.12 -6.48
N PRO A 60 -7.68 0.59 -5.27
CA PRO A 60 -8.66 1.28 -4.44
C PRO A 60 -9.28 2.47 -5.16
N PHE A 61 -10.56 2.68 -4.93
CA PHE A 61 -11.27 3.84 -5.49
C PHE A 61 -10.59 5.14 -5.04
N SER A 62 -10.46 6.09 -5.94
CA SER A 62 -9.79 7.37 -5.73
C SER A 62 -8.25 7.30 -5.69
N TRP A 63 -7.68 6.14 -5.81
CA TRP A 63 -6.23 5.97 -5.97
C TRP A 63 -5.85 5.91 -7.45
N VAL A 64 -4.60 6.20 -7.75
CA VAL A 64 -4.09 6.17 -9.12
C VAL A 64 -2.78 5.39 -9.19
N VAL A 65 -2.49 4.88 -10.39
CA VAL A 65 -1.20 4.22 -10.66
C VAL A 65 -0.16 5.28 -11.01
N ASP A 66 0.99 5.21 -10.33
CA ASP A 66 2.14 6.04 -10.68
C ASP A 66 2.94 5.35 -11.79
N LYS A 67 2.85 5.90 -13.00
CA LYS A 67 3.44 5.30 -14.20
C LYS A 67 4.94 5.55 -14.35
N ASN A 68 5.56 6.23 -13.41
CA ASN A 68 7.00 6.52 -13.44
C ASN A 68 7.85 5.33 -12.99
N TYR A 69 7.24 4.25 -12.56
CA TYR A 69 7.91 3.07 -12.04
C TYR A 69 7.56 1.83 -12.89
N LYS A 70 8.49 0.88 -12.95
CA LYS A 70 8.25 -0.42 -13.61
C LYS A 70 7.32 -1.30 -12.77
N GLU A 71 7.51 -1.25 -11.46
CA GLU A 71 6.66 -1.93 -10.50
C GLU A 71 5.33 -1.20 -10.35
N LEU A 72 4.30 -1.90 -9.88
CA LEU A 72 3.04 -1.26 -9.58
C LEU A 72 3.20 -0.38 -8.35
N VAL A 73 2.96 0.90 -8.51
CA VAL A 73 2.90 1.87 -7.42
C VAL A 73 1.55 2.54 -7.48
N ILE A 74 0.82 2.51 -6.38
CA ILE A 74 -0.45 3.21 -6.26
C ILE A 74 -0.32 4.36 -5.27
N ARG A 75 -0.97 5.49 -5.59
CA ARG A 75 -0.92 6.70 -4.78
C ARG A 75 -2.31 7.29 -4.62
N ARG A 76 -2.51 7.94 -3.49
CA ARG A 76 -3.74 8.70 -3.21
C ARG A 76 -3.42 10.19 -3.22
N PHE A 77 -3.89 10.87 -4.25
CA PHE A 77 -3.83 12.34 -4.31
C PHE A 77 -5.18 12.89 -3.88
N PHE A 78 -5.17 13.78 -2.89
CA PHE A 78 -6.41 14.39 -2.41
C PHE A 78 -6.75 15.61 -3.25
N THR A 79 -8.04 15.84 -3.47
CA THR A 79 -8.54 17.02 -4.17
C THR A 79 -8.45 18.26 -3.29
N ASP A 80 -8.52 19.44 -3.91
CA ASP A 80 -8.52 20.70 -3.15
C ASP A 80 -9.72 20.77 -2.21
N GLU A 81 -10.88 20.26 -2.63
CA GLU A 81 -12.09 20.19 -1.79
C GLU A 81 -11.85 19.31 -0.56
N GLU A 82 -11.25 18.14 -0.74
CA GLU A 82 -10.93 17.25 0.38
C GLU A 82 -9.98 17.93 1.37
N LYS A 83 -8.97 18.63 0.86
CA LYS A 83 -8.00 19.34 1.70
C LYS A 83 -8.63 20.50 2.49
N GLU A 84 -9.68 21.11 1.97
CA GLU A 84 -10.42 22.16 2.67
C GLU A 84 -11.32 21.63 3.76
N ILE A 85 -11.94 20.46 3.52
CA ILE A 85 -12.95 19.87 4.43
C ILE A 85 -12.30 19.10 5.58
N PHE A 86 -11.21 18.39 5.30
CA PHE A 86 -10.60 17.46 6.23
C PHE A 86 -9.23 17.95 6.75
N THR A 87 -8.93 17.63 8.01
CA THR A 87 -7.59 17.82 8.56
C THR A 87 -6.62 16.83 7.94
N LYS A 88 -5.32 17.07 8.07
CA LYS A 88 -4.30 16.15 7.58
C LYS A 88 -4.42 14.76 8.21
N GLU A 89 -4.70 14.69 9.53
CA GLU A 89 -4.94 13.42 10.21
C GLU A 89 -6.14 12.68 9.62
N GLN A 90 -7.22 13.42 9.31
CA GLN A 90 -8.41 12.83 8.70
C GLN A 90 -8.10 12.30 7.29
N LEU A 91 -7.29 13.02 6.52
CA LEU A 91 -6.88 12.56 5.18
C LEU A 91 -6.10 11.25 5.26
N VAL A 92 -5.17 11.14 6.20
CA VAL A 92 -4.42 9.89 6.44
C VAL A 92 -5.37 8.75 6.79
N ASP A 93 -6.34 9.00 7.67
CA ASP A 93 -7.31 7.97 8.08
C ASP A 93 -8.24 7.56 6.94
N ILE A 94 -8.64 8.50 6.08
CA ILE A 94 -9.46 8.22 4.89
C ILE A 94 -8.71 7.28 3.95
N ALA A 95 -7.46 7.60 3.63
CA ALA A 95 -6.65 6.77 2.74
C ALA A 95 -6.41 5.38 3.33
N ALA A 96 -6.13 5.30 4.62
CA ALA A 96 -5.92 4.01 5.30
C ALA A 96 -7.18 3.13 5.22
N ARG A 97 -8.36 3.73 5.39
CA ARG A 97 -9.63 3.01 5.30
C ARG A 97 -9.93 2.56 3.87
N GLU A 98 -9.69 3.42 2.89
CA GLU A 98 -9.84 3.06 1.48
C GLU A 98 -8.95 1.87 1.13
N LEU A 99 -7.70 1.92 1.57
CA LEU A 99 -6.75 0.84 1.33
C LEU A 99 -7.21 -0.47 1.99
N ASP A 100 -7.61 -0.42 3.24
CA ASP A 100 -8.04 -1.61 3.98
C ASP A 100 -9.29 -2.24 3.37
N ASN A 101 -10.28 -1.44 2.99
CA ASN A 101 -11.48 -1.93 2.33
C ASN A 101 -11.15 -2.64 1.01
N TRP A 102 -10.25 -2.08 0.23
CA TRP A 102 -9.81 -2.70 -1.02
C TRP A 102 -9.07 -4.00 -0.79
N VAL A 103 -8.15 -4.03 0.18
CA VAL A 103 -7.39 -5.24 0.53
C VAL A 103 -8.31 -6.38 0.90
N ASP A 104 -9.39 -6.10 1.64
CA ASP A 104 -10.37 -7.11 2.04
C ASP A 104 -11.12 -7.71 0.85
N THR A 105 -11.18 -7.03 -0.29
CA THR A 105 -11.81 -7.56 -1.50
C THR A 105 -10.90 -8.47 -2.30
N LEU A 106 -9.60 -8.44 -2.05
CA LEU A 106 -8.64 -9.22 -2.83
C LEU A 106 -8.64 -10.69 -2.43
N PRO A 107 -8.64 -11.61 -3.41
CA PRO A 107 -8.50 -13.03 -3.09
C PRO A 107 -7.06 -13.38 -2.72
N LYS A 108 -6.91 -14.37 -1.86
CA LYS A 108 -5.59 -14.92 -1.54
C LYS A 108 -5.08 -15.73 -2.72
N PHE A 109 -3.80 -15.56 -3.07
CA PHE A 109 -3.16 -16.42 -4.06
C PHE A 109 -1.78 -16.89 -3.56
N LYS A 110 -1.33 -17.99 -4.12
CA LYS A 110 0.00 -18.53 -3.79
C LYS A 110 1.04 -17.88 -4.70
N ASN A 111 1.88 -17.02 -4.13
CA ASN A 111 2.96 -16.36 -4.86
C ASN A 111 4.25 -17.16 -4.67
N PRO A 112 4.74 -17.89 -5.70
CA PRO A 112 5.94 -18.72 -5.56
C PRO A 112 7.22 -17.91 -5.45
N TYR A 113 7.16 -16.62 -5.75
CA TYR A 113 8.34 -15.73 -5.71
C TYR A 113 8.35 -14.84 -4.48
N GLN A 114 7.37 -14.98 -3.60
CA GLN A 114 7.27 -14.11 -2.43
C GLN A 114 8.38 -14.38 -1.43
N ASN A 115 9.03 -13.29 -1.01
CA ASN A 115 10.01 -13.33 0.07
C ASN A 115 9.31 -13.44 1.43
N ILE A 116 10.06 -13.88 2.43
CA ILE A 116 9.61 -13.79 3.81
C ILE A 116 9.75 -12.32 4.22
N ILE A 117 8.66 -11.71 4.65
CA ILE A 117 8.62 -10.30 5.00
C ILE A 117 8.54 -10.15 6.51
N GLU A 118 9.49 -9.41 7.07
CA GLU A 118 9.46 -8.97 8.46
C GLU A 118 9.21 -7.46 8.46
N MET A 119 8.20 -7.03 9.18
CA MET A 119 7.81 -5.62 9.22
C MET A 119 8.00 -5.05 10.62
N GLU A 120 8.55 -3.85 10.68
CA GLU A 120 8.66 -3.08 11.91
C GLU A 120 7.64 -1.94 11.84
N VAL A 121 6.67 -1.95 12.74
CA VAL A 121 5.64 -0.91 12.80
C VAL A 121 6.19 0.30 13.55
N ILE A 122 6.08 1.45 12.92
CA ILE A 122 6.57 2.73 13.48
C ILE A 122 5.45 3.74 13.73
#